data_2cb72ea9bb2821a41d0af6fa174fab5b
#
_entry.id   2cb72ea9bb2821a41d0af6fa174fab5b
#
_cell.length_a   1.000
_cell.length_b   1.000
_cell.length_c   1.000
_cell.angle_alpha   90.00
_cell.angle_beta   90.00
_cell.angle_gamma   90.00
#
_symmetry.space_group_name_H-M   'P 1'
#
loop_
_entity.id
_entity.type
_entity.pdbx_description
1 polymer ?
#
loop_
_entity_poly.entity_id
_entity_poly.type
_entity_poly.pdbx_seq_one_letter_code
_entity_poly.pdbx_strand_id
1 'polypeptide(L)'
;SAASDVYKRQVTYLANVLLPVLRHFPDVGLFRHLLSRPNEAGRTLFLREMSDTVNTLYHHPCIALWVPFNEGWGQFDARETAARLRALDPTRTIDHASGWYDQGGGDIKSIHWYFRPYHHKQPPKEQRPICLTEYGGYNCAVPGHCWGDGAEFGYKKIADPAEFNRAFQKLMEEQIIPAKERGLAAAVYTQVSD
;
A
#
# COMPACT_ATOMS: atom_id res chain seq x y z
N SER A 1 -22.04 -9.48 -5.03
CA SER A 1 -21.86 -9.35 -6.48
C SER A 1 -20.72 -8.36 -6.75
N ALA A 2 -20.05 -8.46 -7.91
CA ALA A 2 -18.96 -7.57 -8.29
C ALA A 2 -19.35 -6.07 -8.20
N ALA A 3 -20.59 -5.72 -8.54
CA ALA A 3 -21.10 -4.35 -8.41
C ALA A 3 -21.14 -3.86 -6.95
N SER A 4 -21.48 -4.71 -5.98
CA SER A 4 -21.47 -4.33 -4.56
C SER A 4 -20.05 -4.13 -4.02
N ASP A 5 -19.09 -4.86 -4.56
CA ASP A 5 -17.68 -4.73 -4.20
C ASP A 5 -17.07 -3.44 -4.79
N VAL A 6 -17.43 -3.06 -6.02
CA VAL A 6 -17.02 -1.78 -6.62
C VAL A 6 -17.60 -0.60 -5.86
N TYR A 7 -18.88 -0.66 -5.46
CA TYR A 7 -19.51 0.40 -4.67
C TYR A 7 -18.87 0.55 -3.28
N LYS A 8 -18.60 -0.55 -2.60
CA LYS A 8 -17.86 -0.55 -1.33
C LYS A 8 -16.45 0.02 -1.47
N ARG A 9 -15.76 -0.28 -2.58
CA ARG A 9 -14.46 0.30 -2.91
C ARG A 9 -14.52 1.82 -3.02
N GLN A 10 -15.51 2.37 -3.76
CA GLN A 10 -15.69 3.82 -3.91
C GLN A 10 -16.01 4.51 -2.58
N VAL A 11 -16.86 3.92 -1.74
CA VAL A 11 -17.18 4.45 -0.40
C VAL A 11 -15.95 4.42 0.49
N THR A 12 -15.18 3.35 0.45
CA THR A 12 -13.92 3.22 1.22
C THR A 12 -12.89 4.26 0.76
N TYR A 13 -12.74 4.47 -0.54
CA TYR A 13 -11.85 5.48 -1.11
C TYR A 13 -12.27 6.90 -0.67
N LEU A 14 -13.55 7.26 -0.81
CA LEU A 14 -14.08 8.54 -0.36
C LEU A 14 -13.90 8.75 1.15
N ALA A 15 -14.15 7.73 1.96
CA ALA A 15 -13.95 7.79 3.40
C ALA A 15 -12.46 8.01 3.77
N ASN A 16 -11.54 7.39 3.06
CA ASN A 16 -10.11 7.55 3.31
C ASN A 16 -9.55 8.91 2.89
N VAL A 17 -10.05 9.45 1.79
CA VAL A 17 -9.62 10.77 1.30
C VAL A 17 -10.23 11.89 2.12
N LEU A 18 -11.51 11.78 2.49
CA LEU A 18 -12.25 12.83 3.18
C LEU A 18 -12.12 12.78 4.71
N LEU A 19 -11.87 11.60 5.30
CA LEU A 19 -11.84 11.41 6.74
C LEU A 19 -10.56 10.68 7.18
N PRO A 20 -9.42 11.39 7.32
CA PRO A 20 -8.16 10.81 7.78
C PRO A 20 -8.26 10.02 9.09
N VAL A 21 -9.25 10.34 9.92
CA VAL A 21 -9.55 9.64 11.19
C VAL A 21 -9.93 8.17 10.93
N LEU A 22 -10.60 7.86 9.83
CA LEU A 22 -11.01 6.48 9.50
C LEU A 22 -9.84 5.55 9.16
N ARG A 23 -8.65 6.08 8.90
CA ARG A 23 -7.43 5.29 8.63
C ARG A 23 -6.97 4.41 9.80
N HIS A 24 -7.48 4.66 10.99
CA HIS A 24 -7.07 3.99 12.21
C HIS A 24 -8.20 3.19 12.89
N PHE A 25 -9.37 3.04 12.25
CA PHE A 25 -10.45 2.28 12.85
C PHE A 25 -10.13 0.78 12.85
N PRO A 26 -10.35 0.11 13.99
CA PRO A 26 -10.20 -1.33 14.07
C PRO A 26 -11.28 -2.04 13.24
N ASP A 27 -10.93 -3.19 12.68
CA ASP A 27 -11.84 -4.06 11.93
C ASP A 27 -12.76 -4.84 12.88
N VAL A 28 -13.61 -4.11 13.62
CA VAL A 28 -14.50 -4.66 14.65
C VAL A 28 -15.90 -4.04 14.57
N GLY A 29 -16.90 -4.81 14.96
CA GLY A 29 -18.30 -4.38 15.09
C GLY A 29 -18.90 -3.89 13.76
N LEU A 30 -19.62 -2.78 13.79
CA LEU A 30 -20.31 -2.22 12.63
C LEU A 30 -19.35 -1.84 11.50
N PHE A 31 -18.13 -1.38 11.82
CA PHE A 31 -17.12 -1.01 10.84
C PHE A 31 -16.62 -2.22 10.03
N ARG A 32 -16.55 -3.40 10.65
CA ARG A 32 -16.25 -4.66 9.96
C ARG A 32 -17.19 -4.93 8.79
N HIS A 33 -18.49 -4.64 8.97
CA HIS A 33 -19.49 -4.84 7.92
C HIS A 33 -19.48 -3.75 6.84
N LEU A 34 -19.08 -2.54 7.18
CA LEU A 34 -19.08 -1.40 6.26
C LEU A 34 -17.79 -1.28 5.44
N LEU A 35 -16.63 -1.55 6.05
CA LEU A 35 -15.31 -1.26 5.47
C LEU A 35 -14.50 -2.51 5.15
N SER A 36 -14.82 -3.65 5.76
CA SER A 36 -14.12 -4.91 5.61
C SER A 36 -14.88 -5.87 4.68
N ARG A 37 -14.25 -6.99 4.32
CA ARG A 37 -14.89 -8.07 3.57
C ARG A 37 -15.83 -8.89 4.50
N PRO A 38 -17.15 -8.74 4.42
CA PRO A 38 -18.07 -9.42 5.33
C PRO A 38 -18.33 -10.88 4.97
N ASN A 39 -17.98 -11.32 3.75
CA ASN A 39 -18.27 -12.65 3.23
C ASN A 39 -17.26 -13.69 3.76
N GLU A 40 -17.69 -14.59 4.63
CA GLU A 40 -16.84 -15.64 5.22
C GLU A 40 -16.26 -16.60 4.17
N ALA A 41 -17.01 -16.96 3.14
CA ALA A 41 -16.50 -17.78 2.06
C ALA A 41 -15.36 -17.07 1.29
N GLY A 42 -15.50 -15.76 1.07
CA GLY A 42 -14.46 -14.95 0.45
C GLY A 42 -13.24 -14.78 1.34
N ARG A 43 -13.40 -14.71 2.67
CA ARG A 43 -12.26 -14.70 3.62
C ARG A 43 -11.52 -16.03 3.61
N THR A 44 -12.25 -17.13 3.65
CA THR A 44 -11.68 -18.49 3.60
C THR A 44 -10.91 -18.71 2.30
N LEU A 45 -11.49 -18.32 1.17
CA LEU A 45 -10.82 -18.41 -0.13
C LEU A 45 -9.53 -17.57 -0.14
N PHE A 46 -9.58 -16.32 0.31
CA PHE A 46 -8.40 -15.45 0.38
C PHE A 46 -7.28 -16.06 1.22
N LEU A 47 -7.60 -16.58 2.41
CA LEU A 47 -6.59 -17.19 3.31
C LEU A 47 -5.97 -18.45 2.70
N ARG A 48 -6.75 -19.22 1.95
CA ARG A 48 -6.24 -20.39 1.22
C ARG A 48 -5.31 -19.94 0.08
N GLU A 49 -5.75 -19.02 -0.78
CA GLU A 49 -4.93 -18.49 -1.87
C GLU A 49 -3.65 -17.83 -1.37
N MET A 50 -3.70 -17.12 -0.25
CA MET A 50 -2.52 -16.55 0.42
C MET A 50 -1.54 -17.67 0.83
N SER A 51 -2.03 -18.76 1.44
CA SER A 51 -1.19 -19.87 1.83
C SER A 51 -0.58 -20.58 0.62
N ASP A 52 -1.36 -20.80 -0.43
CA ASP A 52 -0.91 -21.41 -1.68
C ASP A 52 0.17 -20.53 -2.36
N THR A 53 -0.03 -19.22 -2.35
CA THR A 53 0.95 -18.24 -2.88
C THR A 53 2.26 -18.28 -2.12
N VAL A 54 2.21 -18.25 -0.80
CA VAL A 54 3.43 -18.33 0.04
C VAL A 54 4.16 -19.64 -0.21
N ASN A 55 3.46 -20.78 -0.18
CA ASN A 55 4.06 -22.09 -0.39
C ASN A 55 4.71 -22.22 -1.78
N THR A 56 4.06 -21.67 -2.81
CA THR A 56 4.57 -21.70 -4.18
C THR A 56 5.81 -20.84 -4.35
N LEU A 57 5.81 -19.65 -3.73
CA LEU A 57 6.85 -18.65 -3.92
C LEU A 57 7.92 -18.64 -2.82
N TYR A 58 7.79 -19.48 -1.82
CA TYR A 58 8.69 -19.52 -0.65
C TYR A 58 10.18 -19.60 -1.02
N HIS A 59 10.51 -20.36 -2.05
CA HIS A 59 11.89 -20.60 -2.47
C HIS A 59 12.53 -19.49 -3.30
N HIS A 60 11.76 -18.42 -3.61
CA HIS A 60 12.29 -17.28 -4.37
C HIS A 60 13.00 -16.27 -3.47
N PRO A 61 14.33 -16.16 -3.52
CA PRO A 61 15.09 -15.28 -2.62
C PRO A 61 14.88 -13.78 -2.89
N CYS A 62 14.32 -13.43 -4.04
CA CYS A 62 14.01 -12.03 -4.38
C CYS A 62 12.78 -11.47 -3.63
N ILE A 63 11.96 -12.34 -3.02
CA ILE A 63 10.84 -11.89 -2.20
C ILE A 63 11.38 -11.47 -0.83
N ALA A 64 11.28 -10.19 -0.51
CA ALA A 64 11.75 -9.63 0.75
C ALA A 64 10.60 -9.37 1.75
N LEU A 65 9.38 -9.16 1.24
CA LEU A 65 8.25 -8.67 2.01
C LEU A 65 6.95 -9.33 1.55
N TRP A 66 6.11 -9.75 2.50
CA TRP A 66 4.73 -10.17 2.24
C TRP A 66 3.76 -9.05 2.61
N VAL A 67 2.82 -8.75 1.70
CA VAL A 67 1.80 -7.70 1.87
C VAL A 67 0.42 -8.27 1.58
N PRO A 68 -0.35 -8.71 2.60
CA PRO A 68 -1.65 -9.34 2.38
C PRO A 68 -2.74 -8.33 1.98
N PHE A 69 -2.65 -7.08 2.43
CA PHE A 69 -3.67 -6.07 2.16
C PHE A 69 -3.06 -4.77 1.70
N ASN A 70 -3.67 -4.16 0.68
CA ASN A 70 -3.30 -2.87 0.13
C ASN A 70 -4.44 -1.86 0.29
N GLU A 71 -4.17 -0.72 0.93
CA GLU A 71 -5.06 0.44 1.04
C GLU A 71 -6.47 0.12 1.59
N GLY A 72 -6.58 -0.88 2.44
CA GLY A 72 -7.86 -1.30 3.02
C GLY A 72 -8.80 -2.04 2.07
N TRP A 73 -8.39 -2.28 0.82
CA TRP A 73 -9.20 -2.98 -0.17
C TRP A 73 -9.48 -4.43 0.21
N GLY A 74 -10.69 -4.69 0.73
CA GLY A 74 -11.09 -6.01 1.19
C GLY A 74 -10.33 -6.51 2.42
N GLN A 75 -9.66 -5.63 3.15
CA GLN A 75 -8.94 -5.93 4.39
C GLN A 75 -9.88 -6.51 5.44
N PHE A 76 -9.42 -7.52 6.14
CA PHE A 76 -10.09 -8.13 7.29
C PHE A 76 -9.07 -8.79 8.21
N ASP A 77 -9.31 -8.74 9.51
CA ASP A 77 -8.51 -9.42 10.54
C ASP A 77 -7.00 -9.33 10.26
N ALA A 78 -6.48 -8.10 9.97
CA ALA A 78 -5.15 -7.91 9.40
C ALA A 78 -4.02 -8.37 10.32
N ARG A 79 -4.19 -8.27 11.65
CA ARG A 79 -3.20 -8.79 12.62
C ARG A 79 -3.14 -10.30 12.61
N GLU A 80 -4.31 -10.95 12.60
CA GLU A 80 -4.45 -12.40 12.54
C GLU A 80 -3.94 -12.96 11.21
N THR A 81 -4.22 -12.25 10.12
CA THR A 81 -3.68 -12.59 8.79
C THR A 81 -2.16 -12.48 8.75
N ALA A 82 -1.58 -11.43 9.34
CA ALA A 82 -0.13 -11.31 9.48
C ALA A 82 0.47 -12.42 10.36
N ALA A 83 -0.20 -12.79 11.44
CA ALA A 83 0.24 -13.93 12.27
C ALA A 83 0.22 -15.26 11.51
N ARG A 84 -0.76 -15.49 10.64
CA ARG A 84 -0.81 -16.67 9.75
C ARG A 84 0.31 -16.64 8.72
N LEU A 85 0.61 -15.48 8.11
CA LEU A 85 1.77 -15.32 7.22
C LEU A 85 3.07 -15.63 7.95
N ARG A 86 3.24 -15.15 9.18
CA ARG A 86 4.41 -15.42 10.00
C ARG A 86 4.58 -16.91 10.31
N ALA A 87 3.48 -17.63 10.49
CA ALA A 87 3.51 -19.08 10.69
C ALA A 87 3.90 -19.85 9.41
N LEU A 88 3.51 -19.34 8.24
CA LEU A 88 3.88 -19.91 6.94
C LEU A 88 5.33 -19.57 6.56
N ASP A 89 5.74 -18.33 6.80
CA ASP A 89 7.09 -17.85 6.51
C ASP A 89 7.63 -17.00 7.67
N PRO A 90 8.42 -17.61 8.57
CA PRO A 90 9.04 -16.90 9.69
C PRO A 90 10.23 -16.02 9.29
N THR A 91 10.69 -16.09 8.04
CA THR A 91 11.97 -15.50 7.60
C THR A 91 11.81 -14.11 6.97
N ARG A 92 10.67 -13.83 6.38
CA ARG A 92 10.43 -12.57 5.63
C ARG A 92 9.68 -11.54 6.45
N THR A 93 9.91 -10.28 6.11
CA THR A 93 9.19 -9.14 6.68
C THR A 93 7.71 -9.15 6.25
N ILE A 94 6.82 -8.70 7.12
CA ILE A 94 5.38 -8.62 6.86
C ILE A 94 4.90 -7.18 7.03
N ASP A 95 4.30 -6.64 5.97
CA ASP A 95 3.48 -5.43 5.99
C ASP A 95 2.01 -5.82 6.06
N HIS A 96 1.42 -5.80 7.24
CA HIS A 96 0.08 -6.35 7.48
C HIS A 96 -1.05 -5.58 6.76
N ALA A 97 -0.85 -4.27 6.52
CA ALA A 97 -1.83 -3.38 5.91
C ALA A 97 -1.12 -2.22 5.25
N SER A 98 -0.78 -2.36 3.97
CA SER A 98 -0.02 -1.36 3.24
C SER A 98 -0.81 -0.06 3.07
N GLY A 99 -0.21 1.03 3.52
CA GLY A 99 -0.68 2.40 3.38
C GLY A 99 -1.73 2.86 4.39
N TRP A 100 -2.85 2.15 4.53
CA TRP A 100 -4.00 2.59 5.32
C TRP A 100 -4.49 1.50 6.29
N TYR A 101 -5.36 1.89 7.24
CA TYR A 101 -5.96 1.00 8.24
C TYR A 101 -4.94 0.18 9.04
N ASP A 102 -3.87 0.86 9.47
CA ASP A 102 -2.87 0.27 10.34
C ASP A 102 -3.50 -0.21 11.66
N GLN A 103 -3.51 -1.51 11.88
CA GLN A 103 -4.03 -2.15 13.10
C GLN A 103 -2.92 -2.48 14.10
N GLY A 104 -1.72 -1.93 13.92
CA GLY A 104 -0.59 -2.15 14.81
C GLY A 104 0.02 -3.54 14.70
N GLY A 105 -0.17 -4.24 13.59
CA GLY A 105 0.45 -5.52 13.28
C GLY A 105 1.66 -5.40 12.36
N GLY A 106 2.21 -6.56 11.97
CA GLY A 106 3.35 -6.63 11.05
C GLY A 106 4.66 -6.09 11.62
N ASP A 107 5.68 -6.06 10.79
CA ASP A 107 7.04 -5.67 11.17
C ASP A 107 7.37 -4.22 10.82
N ILE A 108 6.61 -3.62 9.91
CA ILE A 108 6.81 -2.24 9.45
C ILE A 108 5.52 -1.43 9.61
N LYS A 109 5.69 -0.11 9.69
CA LYS A 109 4.60 0.85 9.51
C LYS A 109 4.66 1.40 8.10
N SER A 110 3.68 1.02 7.31
CA SER A 110 3.54 1.39 5.91
C SER A 110 2.78 2.71 5.75
N ILE A 111 3.23 3.53 4.80
CA ILE A 111 2.60 4.81 4.45
C ILE A 111 2.51 4.92 2.93
N HIS A 112 1.34 5.33 2.41
CA HIS A 112 1.15 5.79 1.04
C HIS A 112 0.97 7.31 1.01
N TRP A 113 1.74 7.98 0.14
CA TRP A 113 1.76 9.44 0.14
C TRP A 113 1.97 10.02 -1.26
N TYR A 114 0.96 10.70 -1.81
CA TYR A 114 0.99 11.14 -3.21
C TYR A 114 0.82 12.65 -3.43
N PHE A 115 -0.17 13.26 -2.78
CA PHE A 115 -0.70 14.57 -3.21
C PHE A 115 -0.01 15.79 -2.58
N ARG A 116 0.84 15.59 -1.60
CA ARG A 116 1.48 16.66 -0.83
C ARG A 116 2.94 16.33 -0.58
N PRO A 117 3.81 17.34 -0.34
CA PRO A 117 5.18 17.06 0.08
C PRO A 117 5.22 16.14 1.30
N TYR A 118 6.12 15.15 1.24
CA TYR A 118 6.32 14.22 2.34
C TYR A 118 7.32 14.78 3.34
N HIS A 119 6.94 14.79 4.61
CA HIS A 119 7.81 15.17 5.72
C HIS A 119 7.85 14.04 6.74
N HIS A 120 8.97 13.34 6.79
CA HIS A 120 9.13 12.20 7.70
C HIS A 120 9.07 12.64 9.15
N LYS A 121 8.27 11.91 9.95
CA LYS A 121 8.20 12.03 11.41
C LYS A 121 8.05 10.62 12.00
N GLN A 122 8.91 10.31 12.97
CA GLN A 122 8.76 9.10 13.79
C GLN A 122 7.88 9.44 15.01
N PRO A 123 6.64 8.92 15.10
CA PRO A 123 5.82 9.11 16.30
C PRO A 123 6.50 8.47 17.52
N PRO A 124 6.51 9.12 18.70
CA PRO A 124 7.28 8.63 19.87
C PRO A 124 6.91 7.22 20.35
N LYS A 125 5.70 6.75 20.04
CA LYS A 125 5.20 5.42 20.44
C LYS A 125 5.34 4.36 19.34
N GLU A 126 5.73 4.75 18.13
CA GLU A 126 5.90 3.81 17.02
C GLU A 126 7.31 3.23 17.05
N GLN A 127 7.40 1.92 17.26
CA GLN A 127 8.67 1.20 17.31
C GLN A 127 9.02 0.49 16.00
N ARG A 128 8.02 0.30 15.13
CA ARG A 128 8.26 -0.32 13.82
C ARG A 128 8.98 0.66 12.91
N PRO A 129 9.88 0.19 12.05
CA PRO A 129 10.44 1.01 10.97
C PRO A 129 9.33 1.59 10.11
N ILE A 130 9.40 2.90 9.83
CA ILE A 130 8.44 3.55 8.92
C ILE A 130 8.96 3.41 7.50
N CYS A 131 8.10 2.88 6.63
CA CYS A 131 8.35 2.70 5.22
C CYS A 131 7.32 3.48 4.39
N LEU A 132 7.80 4.28 3.45
CA LEU A 132 6.97 4.92 2.45
C LEU A 132 6.78 3.94 1.29
N THR A 133 5.80 3.06 1.44
CA THR A 133 5.62 1.90 0.56
C THR A 133 4.98 2.24 -0.78
N GLU A 134 4.37 3.44 -0.88
CA GLU A 134 3.97 4.03 -2.14
C GLU A 134 4.11 5.55 -2.08
N TYR A 135 4.74 6.14 -3.12
CA TYR A 135 4.81 7.59 -3.28
C TYR A 135 5.10 7.98 -4.73
N GLY A 136 4.94 9.26 -5.05
CA GLY A 136 5.22 9.82 -6.38
C GLY A 136 3.98 9.87 -7.24
N GLY A 137 3.69 8.81 -7.99
CA GLY A 137 2.54 8.75 -8.91
C GLY A 137 2.68 9.72 -10.10
N TYR A 138 3.91 10.10 -10.48
CA TYR A 138 4.14 10.91 -11.67
C TYR A 138 4.11 10.00 -12.89
N ASN A 139 3.44 10.47 -13.94
CA ASN A 139 3.33 9.78 -15.21
C ASN A 139 3.94 10.65 -16.33
N CYS A 140 4.69 10.01 -17.20
CA CYS A 140 5.18 10.56 -18.45
C CYS A 140 5.01 9.50 -19.56
N ALA A 141 4.03 9.68 -20.41
CA ALA A 141 3.79 8.75 -21.52
C ALA A 141 4.96 8.77 -22.50
N VAL A 142 5.52 7.60 -22.80
CA VAL A 142 6.58 7.44 -23.80
C VAL A 142 5.97 6.87 -25.07
N PRO A 143 5.96 7.61 -26.20
CA PRO A 143 5.38 7.15 -27.44
C PRO A 143 5.97 5.80 -27.88
N GLY A 144 5.09 4.86 -28.24
CA GLY A 144 5.46 3.48 -28.64
C GLY A 144 5.73 2.52 -27.47
N HIS A 145 5.63 2.97 -26.22
CA HIS A 145 5.83 2.17 -25.01
C HIS A 145 4.63 2.24 -24.05
N CYS A 146 3.48 2.70 -24.51
CA CYS A 146 2.25 2.73 -23.73
C CYS A 146 1.35 1.55 -24.12
N TRP A 147 0.68 0.96 -23.11
CA TRP A 147 -0.35 -0.05 -23.35
C TRP A 147 -1.67 0.62 -23.73
N GLY A 148 -2.21 0.25 -24.93
CA GLY A 148 -3.50 0.75 -25.40
C GLY A 148 -3.49 2.18 -25.95
N ASP A 149 -4.69 2.68 -26.30
CA ASP A 149 -4.92 3.91 -27.06
C ASP A 149 -4.91 5.20 -26.19
N GLY A 150 -4.01 5.31 -25.23
CA GLY A 150 -3.76 6.57 -24.53
C GLY A 150 -4.54 6.81 -23.23
N ALA A 151 -5.11 5.79 -22.61
CA ALA A 151 -5.59 5.88 -21.24
C ALA A 151 -4.41 5.93 -20.26
N GLU A 152 -3.91 7.13 -19.99
CA GLU A 152 -2.83 7.34 -19.02
C GLU A 152 -3.34 7.32 -17.58
N PHE A 153 -2.76 6.48 -16.74
CA PHE A 153 -2.92 6.55 -15.29
C PHE A 153 -1.78 7.34 -14.65
N GLY A 154 -2.06 8.10 -13.61
CA GLY A 154 -1.08 8.83 -12.82
C GLY A 154 -1.71 10.00 -12.09
N TYR A 155 -1.19 10.32 -10.92
CA TYR A 155 -1.71 11.44 -10.11
C TYR A 155 -1.17 12.79 -10.61
N LYS A 156 0.00 12.80 -11.23
CA LYS A 156 0.60 13.98 -11.86
C LYS A 156 1.10 13.62 -13.26
N LYS A 157 0.44 14.12 -14.27
CA LYS A 157 0.82 13.92 -15.66
C LYS A 157 1.79 14.99 -16.11
N ILE A 158 2.93 14.58 -16.65
CA ILE A 158 4.00 15.46 -17.14
C ILE A 158 4.36 14.96 -18.54
N ALA A 159 4.00 15.73 -19.56
CA ALA A 159 4.17 15.32 -20.95
C ALA A 159 5.62 15.42 -21.45
N ASP A 160 6.41 16.36 -20.91
CA ASP A 160 7.81 16.55 -21.31
C ASP A 160 8.73 15.67 -20.44
N PRO A 161 9.50 14.73 -21.05
CA PRO A 161 10.45 13.89 -20.31
C PRO A 161 11.51 14.69 -19.53
N ALA A 162 11.94 15.84 -20.03
CA ALA A 162 12.92 16.66 -19.31
C ALA A 162 12.31 17.32 -18.08
N GLU A 163 11.03 17.72 -18.17
CA GLU A 163 10.28 18.22 -17.00
C GLU A 163 10.02 17.10 -16.00
N PHE A 164 9.68 15.89 -16.49
CA PHE A 164 9.53 14.72 -15.63
C PHE A 164 10.81 14.43 -14.84
N ASN A 165 11.96 14.41 -15.49
CA ASN A 165 13.25 14.18 -14.83
C ASN A 165 13.52 15.23 -13.76
N ARG A 166 13.29 16.51 -14.05
CA ARG A 166 13.45 17.59 -13.05
C ARG A 166 12.51 17.42 -11.87
N ALA A 167 11.24 17.07 -12.13
CA ALA A 167 10.25 16.84 -11.08
C ALA A 167 10.60 15.63 -10.20
N PHE A 168 11.09 14.56 -10.81
CA PHE A 168 11.55 13.38 -10.09
C PHE A 168 12.79 13.67 -9.23
N GLN A 169 13.80 14.34 -9.79
CA GLN A 169 14.98 14.77 -9.04
C GLN A 169 14.60 15.64 -7.84
N LYS A 170 13.73 16.62 -8.04
CA LYS A 170 13.22 17.48 -6.98
C LYS A 170 12.48 16.67 -5.89
N LEU A 171 11.69 15.69 -6.28
CA LEU A 171 11.01 14.79 -5.32
C LEU A 171 12.04 14.05 -4.45
N MET A 172 13.07 13.51 -5.06
CA MET A 172 14.13 12.79 -4.33
C MET A 172 14.92 13.72 -3.41
N GLU A 173 15.40 14.85 -3.91
CA GLU A 173 16.29 15.78 -3.19
C GLU A 173 15.57 16.52 -2.05
N GLU A 174 14.32 16.95 -2.27
CA GLU A 174 13.58 17.75 -1.29
C GLU A 174 12.78 16.92 -0.29
N GLN A 175 12.45 15.65 -0.61
CA GLN A 175 11.55 14.87 0.21
C GLN A 175 12.16 13.55 0.67
N ILE A 176 12.66 12.71 -0.23
CA ILE A 176 13.05 11.33 0.10
C ILE A 176 14.42 11.30 0.78
N ILE A 177 15.42 11.98 0.24
CA ILE A 177 16.75 12.05 0.84
C ILE A 177 16.68 12.64 2.26
N PRO A 178 16.04 13.81 2.48
CA PRO A 178 15.86 14.32 3.84
C PRO A 178 15.03 13.43 4.75
N ALA A 179 14.06 12.67 4.21
CA ALA A 179 13.28 11.71 5.00
C ALA A 179 14.15 10.53 5.47
N LYS A 180 15.02 9.99 4.60
CA LYS A 180 16.02 8.97 4.94
C LYS A 180 16.92 9.43 6.09
N GLU A 181 17.44 10.64 6.03
CA GLU A 181 18.29 11.24 7.07
C GLU A 181 17.57 11.37 8.42
N ARG A 182 16.23 11.48 8.41
CA ARG A 182 15.38 11.53 9.59
C ARG A 182 14.87 10.16 10.05
N GLY A 183 15.31 9.06 9.45
CA GLY A 183 15.00 7.70 9.87
C GLY A 183 13.93 6.98 9.05
N LEU A 184 13.54 7.47 7.86
CA LEU A 184 12.72 6.68 6.93
C LEU A 184 13.49 5.44 6.51
N ALA A 185 12.92 4.25 6.78
CA ALA A 185 13.62 2.98 6.58
C ALA A 185 13.62 2.50 5.13
N ALA A 186 12.54 2.76 4.40
CA ALA A 186 12.42 2.40 2.97
C ALA A 186 11.48 3.36 2.24
N ALA A 187 11.65 3.44 0.91
CA ALA A 187 10.77 4.17 0.02
C ALA A 187 10.61 3.42 -1.31
N VAL A 188 9.37 3.21 -1.76
CA VAL A 188 9.02 2.53 -3.01
C VAL A 188 8.28 3.50 -3.91
N TYR A 189 8.91 3.88 -5.01
CA TYR A 189 8.29 4.78 -5.99
C TYR A 189 7.19 4.08 -6.77
N THR A 190 6.03 4.69 -6.87
CA THR A 190 4.88 4.21 -7.62
C THR A 190 4.68 5.09 -8.85
N GLN A 191 4.98 4.60 -10.03
CA GLN A 191 5.66 3.35 -10.37
C GLN A 191 6.52 3.52 -11.63
N VAL A 192 7.37 2.52 -11.92
CA VAL A 192 8.30 2.59 -13.05
C VAL A 192 7.60 2.36 -14.38
N SER A 193 6.60 1.49 -14.40
CA SER A 193 5.80 1.17 -15.59
C SER A 193 4.41 0.67 -15.19
N ASP A 194 3.44 0.91 -16.06
CA ASP A 194 2.10 0.32 -15.98
C ASP A 194 1.98 -0.92 -16.85
#